data_aff7fa5cb9697d0d27364e0b0e6a0a31
#
_entry.id   aff7fa5cb9697d0d27364e0b0e6a0a31
#
_cell.length_a   1.000
_cell.length_b   1.000
_cell.length_c   1.000
_cell.angle_alpha   90.00
_cell.angle_beta   90.00
_cell.angle_gamma   90.00
#
_symmetry.space_group_name_H-M   'P 1'
#
loop_
_entity.id
_entity.type
_entity.pdbx_description
1 polymer ?
#
loop_
_entity_poly.entity_id
_entity_poly.type
_entity_poly.pdbx_seq_one_letter_code
_entity_poly.pdbx_strand_id
1 'polypeptide(L)'
;HHYAIMRDLFDEGDEVFTTVSDTFVEGEWVLDDNPAEDYDYMYDQIVSMGELVSSKITAAYLTRAGLPTQWLDARDVVATDNTYREGWVQWDKTKSNALKVAKPMLEKGGFVLTQGFIGSTSENFTTTLGREGSDYSASIFSYCLDAEGMFIWKDVPGVLNADPRLFENVIKLDRLSYREAIEMTYYGASVIHPKTIK
;
A
#
# COMPACT_ATOMS: atom_id res chain seq x y z
N HIS A 1 -0.77 -20.59 2.43
CA HIS A 1 -0.18 -20.04 1.22
C HIS A 1 1.13 -19.31 1.51
N HIS A 2 1.19 -18.28 2.37
CA HIS A 2 2.40 -17.50 2.70
C HIS A 2 3.55 -18.39 3.24
N TYR A 3 3.25 -19.34 4.14
CA TYR A 3 4.28 -20.27 4.63
C TYR A 3 4.89 -21.15 3.53
N ALA A 4 4.13 -21.52 2.49
CA ALA A 4 4.69 -22.26 1.36
C ALA A 4 5.69 -21.38 0.59
N ILE A 5 5.31 -20.14 0.28
CA ILE A 5 6.19 -19.17 -0.38
C ILE A 5 7.47 -18.94 0.46
N MET A 6 7.32 -18.79 1.77
CA MET A 6 8.48 -18.57 2.65
C MET A 6 9.44 -19.75 2.67
N ARG A 7 8.93 -20.99 2.68
CA ARG A 7 9.77 -22.20 2.59
C ARG A 7 10.54 -22.31 1.27
N ASP A 8 9.99 -21.76 0.18
CA ASP A 8 10.66 -21.72 -1.11
C ASP A 8 11.73 -20.62 -1.20
N LEU A 9 11.60 -19.55 -0.40
CA LEU A 9 12.46 -18.37 -0.46
C LEU A 9 13.52 -18.28 0.64
N PHE A 10 13.28 -18.94 1.78
CA PHE A 10 14.10 -18.78 3.00
C PHE A 10 14.46 -20.13 3.62
N ASP A 11 15.56 -20.14 4.36
CA ASP A 11 15.99 -21.32 5.12
C ASP A 11 15.13 -21.50 6.38
N GLU A 12 14.98 -22.75 6.86
CA GLU A 12 14.28 -23.03 8.11
C GLU A 12 14.98 -22.31 9.29
N GLY A 13 14.20 -21.53 10.06
CA GLY A 13 14.72 -20.74 11.19
C GLY A 13 15.06 -19.29 10.86
N ASP A 14 14.86 -18.84 9.63
CA ASP A 14 14.97 -17.44 9.27
C ASP A 14 13.95 -16.58 10.07
N GLU A 15 14.38 -15.40 10.53
CA GLU A 15 13.57 -14.48 11.36
C GLU A 15 12.22 -14.12 10.72
N VAL A 16 12.13 -14.16 9.40
CA VAL A 16 10.90 -13.86 8.66
C VAL A 16 9.74 -14.79 9.07
N PHE A 17 10.02 -16.04 9.44
CA PHE A 17 8.99 -16.98 9.88
C PHE A 17 8.34 -16.52 11.20
N THR A 18 9.15 -16.07 12.15
CA THR A 18 8.67 -15.52 13.41
C THR A 18 7.89 -14.24 13.18
N THR A 19 8.44 -13.30 12.42
CA THR A 19 7.83 -12.01 12.12
C THR A 19 6.47 -12.14 11.44
N VAL A 20 6.31 -13.10 10.54
CA VAL A 20 5.04 -13.38 9.87
C VAL A 20 4.07 -14.11 10.80
N SER A 21 4.56 -15.05 11.62
CA SER A 21 3.73 -15.73 12.61
C SER A 21 3.13 -14.76 13.62
N ASP A 22 3.93 -13.83 14.12
CA ASP A 22 3.46 -12.79 15.07
C ASP A 22 2.35 -11.93 14.44
N THR A 23 2.47 -11.62 13.15
CA THR A 23 1.43 -10.88 12.44
C THR A 23 0.10 -11.66 12.38
N PHE A 24 0.16 -12.97 12.17
CA PHE A 24 -1.07 -13.79 12.19
C PHE A 24 -1.67 -13.90 13.59
N VAL A 25 -0.85 -13.97 14.63
CA VAL A 25 -1.32 -13.96 16.03
C VAL A 25 -2.04 -12.64 16.36
N GLU A 26 -1.54 -11.48 15.88
CA GLU A 26 -2.26 -10.20 16.00
C GLU A 26 -3.65 -10.28 15.36
N GLY A 27 -3.76 -10.91 14.19
CA GLY A 27 -5.04 -11.12 13.52
C GLY A 27 -5.99 -12.04 14.27
N GLU A 28 -5.48 -13.12 14.89
CA GLU A 28 -6.27 -14.02 15.74
C GLU A 28 -6.83 -13.29 16.96
N TRP A 29 -6.04 -12.44 17.63
CA TRP A 29 -6.53 -11.64 18.74
C TRP A 29 -7.67 -10.70 18.36
N VAL A 30 -7.57 -10.06 17.18
CA VAL A 30 -8.67 -9.20 16.67
C VAL A 30 -9.96 -9.99 16.51
N LEU A 31 -9.88 -11.24 16.06
CA LEU A 31 -11.05 -12.10 15.88
C LEU A 31 -11.64 -12.59 17.20
N ASP A 32 -10.79 -12.82 18.20
CA ASP A 32 -11.20 -13.36 19.49
C ASP A 32 -11.80 -12.28 20.41
N ASP A 33 -11.27 -11.04 20.34
CA ASP A 33 -11.63 -9.99 21.31
C ASP A 33 -12.99 -9.34 21.01
N ASN A 34 -13.50 -9.35 19.77
CA ASN A 34 -14.72 -8.60 19.49
C ASN A 34 -15.53 -9.07 18.27
N PRO A 35 -16.19 -10.23 18.31
CA PRO A 35 -16.99 -10.75 17.19
C PRO A 35 -18.28 -9.95 16.91
N ALA A 36 -18.61 -8.92 17.69
CA ALA A 36 -19.85 -8.14 17.61
C ALA A 36 -19.63 -6.69 17.09
N GLU A 37 -18.42 -6.32 16.70
CA GLU A 37 -18.15 -4.98 16.18
C GLU A 37 -18.62 -4.79 14.74
N ASP A 38 -18.60 -3.52 14.31
CA ASP A 38 -19.00 -3.12 12.96
C ASP A 38 -18.22 -3.93 11.91
N TYR A 39 -18.95 -4.46 10.92
CA TYR A 39 -18.40 -5.25 9.82
C TYR A 39 -17.26 -4.50 9.09
N ASP A 40 -17.40 -3.20 8.89
CA ASP A 40 -16.41 -2.41 8.14
C ASP A 40 -15.10 -2.25 8.94
N TYR A 41 -15.19 -2.11 10.26
CA TYR A 41 -14.03 -2.18 11.15
C TYR A 41 -13.32 -3.53 11.03
N MET A 42 -14.05 -4.63 11.24
CA MET A 42 -13.48 -5.98 11.18
C MET A 42 -12.87 -6.29 9.82
N TYR A 43 -13.52 -5.83 8.75
CA TYR A 43 -12.99 -5.96 7.40
C TYR A 43 -11.60 -5.33 7.27
N ASP A 44 -11.41 -4.11 7.75
CA ASP A 44 -10.13 -3.41 7.64
C ASP A 44 -9.03 -4.08 8.47
N GLN A 45 -9.35 -4.54 9.70
CA GLN A 45 -8.38 -5.26 10.53
C GLN A 45 -7.89 -6.54 9.83
N ILE A 46 -8.77 -7.31 9.21
CA ILE A 46 -8.44 -8.63 8.64
C ILE A 46 -7.83 -8.51 7.24
N VAL A 47 -8.40 -7.68 6.37
CA VAL A 47 -7.90 -7.54 4.98
C VAL A 47 -6.50 -6.96 4.94
N SER A 48 -6.19 -6.05 5.85
CA SER A 48 -4.84 -5.44 5.96
C SER A 48 -3.73 -6.45 6.29
N MET A 49 -4.05 -7.59 6.90
CA MET A 49 -3.07 -8.62 7.25
C MET A 49 -2.34 -9.15 6.00
N GLY A 50 -3.03 -9.24 4.87
CA GLY A 50 -2.42 -9.65 3.60
C GLY A 50 -1.28 -8.71 3.17
N GLU A 51 -1.51 -7.40 3.29
CA GLU A 51 -0.52 -6.37 2.95
C GLU A 51 0.67 -6.38 3.92
N LEU A 52 0.40 -6.52 5.21
CA LEU A 52 1.44 -6.60 6.24
C LEU A 52 2.35 -7.81 6.04
N VAL A 53 1.77 -8.99 5.85
CA VAL A 53 2.51 -10.23 5.67
C VAL A 53 3.29 -10.22 4.35
N SER A 54 2.66 -9.87 3.24
CA SER A 54 3.32 -9.87 1.93
C SER A 54 4.48 -8.88 1.87
N SER A 55 4.33 -7.71 2.46
CA SER A 55 5.40 -6.69 2.51
C SER A 55 6.57 -7.11 3.41
N LYS A 56 6.32 -7.77 4.55
CA LYS A 56 7.38 -8.33 5.41
C LYS A 56 8.20 -9.38 4.68
N ILE A 57 7.54 -10.32 4.00
CA ILE A 57 8.20 -11.34 3.17
C ILE A 57 9.03 -10.68 2.06
N THR A 58 8.47 -9.70 1.37
CA THR A 58 9.15 -9.01 0.28
C THR A 58 10.37 -8.24 0.77
N ALA A 59 10.29 -7.52 1.88
CA ALA A 59 11.43 -6.78 2.45
C ALA A 59 12.58 -7.70 2.85
N ALA A 60 12.25 -8.83 3.50
CA ALA A 60 13.24 -9.84 3.86
C ALA A 60 13.92 -10.45 2.62
N TYR A 61 13.12 -10.76 1.59
CA TYR A 61 13.65 -11.31 0.35
C TYR A 61 14.56 -10.32 -0.41
N LEU A 62 14.16 -9.06 -0.52
CA LEU A 62 14.98 -8.03 -1.16
C LEU A 62 16.32 -7.86 -0.44
N THR A 63 16.31 -7.85 0.88
CA THR A 63 17.53 -7.78 1.70
C THR A 63 18.42 -9.00 1.45
N ARG A 64 17.86 -10.21 1.43
CA ARG A 64 18.58 -11.45 1.10
C ARG A 64 19.15 -11.43 -0.32
N ALA A 65 18.43 -10.81 -1.26
CA ALA A 65 18.88 -10.63 -2.65
C ALA A 65 19.97 -9.56 -2.84
N GLY A 66 20.44 -8.94 -1.77
CA GLY A 66 21.51 -7.93 -1.80
C GLY A 66 21.02 -6.50 -1.99
N LEU A 67 19.71 -6.26 -1.85
CA LEU A 67 19.10 -4.95 -1.87
C LEU A 67 18.76 -4.51 -0.43
N PRO A 68 19.60 -3.71 0.26
CA PRO A 68 19.35 -3.31 1.64
C PRO A 68 17.96 -2.63 1.76
N THR A 69 17.01 -3.32 2.37
CA THR A 69 15.62 -2.88 2.43
C THR A 69 15.16 -2.77 3.88
N GLN A 70 14.69 -1.59 4.26
CA GLN A 70 14.07 -1.34 5.55
C GLN A 70 12.54 -1.48 5.38
N TRP A 71 11.91 -2.28 6.23
CA TRP A 71 10.46 -2.39 6.27
C TRP A 71 9.86 -1.28 7.14
N LEU A 72 8.85 -0.59 6.62
CA LEU A 72 8.11 0.47 7.29
C LEU A 72 6.63 0.08 7.37
N ASP A 73 6.05 0.12 8.56
CA ASP A 73 4.60 -0.02 8.71
C ASP A 73 3.89 1.26 8.21
N ALA A 74 3.05 1.13 7.19
CA ALA A 74 2.31 2.27 6.64
C ALA A 74 1.39 2.91 7.67
N ARG A 75 0.93 2.14 8.68
CA ARG A 75 0.06 2.62 9.76
C ARG A 75 0.76 3.63 10.67
N ASP A 76 2.08 3.59 10.78
CA ASP A 76 2.87 4.58 11.52
C ASP A 76 2.93 5.94 10.81
N VAL A 77 2.63 5.97 9.52
CA VAL A 77 2.75 7.16 8.67
C VAL A 77 1.39 7.68 8.22
N VAL A 78 0.58 6.83 7.59
CA VAL A 78 -0.70 7.22 6.99
C VAL A 78 -1.77 7.31 8.07
N ALA A 79 -1.99 8.52 8.57
CA ALA A 79 -3.05 8.79 9.54
C ALA A 79 -4.39 9.02 8.84
N THR A 80 -5.43 8.36 9.30
CA THR A 80 -6.80 8.49 8.79
C THR A 80 -7.77 8.82 9.92
N ASP A 81 -9.01 9.13 9.54
CA ASP A 81 -10.14 9.05 10.44
C ASP A 81 -10.59 7.59 10.61
N ASN A 82 -11.73 7.38 11.27
CA ASN A 82 -12.33 6.07 11.50
C ASN A 82 -13.41 5.69 10.47
N THR A 83 -13.37 6.26 9.28
CA THR A 83 -14.19 5.82 8.15
C THR A 83 -13.56 4.56 7.57
N TYR A 84 -13.98 3.40 8.10
CA TYR A 84 -13.44 2.12 7.64
C TYR A 84 -13.79 1.86 6.18
N ARG A 85 -12.95 1.06 5.49
CA ARG A 85 -12.95 0.72 4.05
C ARG A 85 -12.62 1.87 3.10
N GLU A 86 -12.76 3.12 3.52
CA GLU A 86 -12.39 4.32 2.77
C GLU A 86 -11.87 5.43 3.68
N GLY A 87 -10.88 5.11 4.54
CA GLY A 87 -10.30 6.05 5.49
C GLY A 87 -9.89 7.39 4.87
N TRP A 88 -10.35 8.48 5.45
CA TRP A 88 -9.99 9.82 5.01
C TRP A 88 -8.64 10.21 5.58
N VAL A 89 -7.70 10.51 4.69
CA VAL A 89 -6.32 10.86 5.07
C VAL A 89 -6.28 12.20 5.80
N GLN A 90 -5.68 12.18 6.99
CA GLN A 90 -5.38 13.38 7.78
C GLN A 90 -4.02 13.94 7.32
N TRP A 91 -4.04 14.79 6.30
CA TRP A 91 -2.85 15.22 5.57
C TRP A 91 -1.74 15.83 6.44
N ASP A 92 -2.08 16.76 7.35
CA ASP A 92 -1.08 17.40 8.21
C ASP A 92 -0.38 16.40 9.13
N LYS A 93 -1.16 15.46 9.70
CA LYS A 93 -0.64 14.42 10.56
C LYS A 93 0.20 13.42 9.78
N THR A 94 -0.30 12.97 8.63
CA THR A 94 0.41 12.06 7.72
C THR A 94 1.74 12.66 7.27
N LYS A 95 1.75 13.92 6.85
CA LYS A 95 2.98 14.62 6.46
C LYS A 95 3.96 14.74 7.62
N SER A 96 3.49 15.09 8.81
CA SER A 96 4.32 15.13 10.02
C SER A 96 4.93 13.76 10.33
N ASN A 97 4.14 12.69 10.24
CA ASN A 97 4.61 11.32 10.46
C ASN A 97 5.61 10.89 9.40
N ALA A 98 5.35 11.15 8.11
CA ALA A 98 6.27 10.83 7.02
C ALA A 98 7.65 11.47 7.23
N LEU A 99 7.68 12.76 7.64
CA LEU A 99 8.93 13.46 7.92
C LEU A 99 9.65 12.93 9.17
N LYS A 100 8.93 12.42 10.15
CA LYS A 100 9.51 11.89 11.40
C LYS A 100 9.97 10.44 11.28
N VAL A 101 9.25 9.62 10.51
CA VAL A 101 9.46 8.18 10.46
C VAL A 101 10.10 7.76 9.14
N ALA A 102 9.47 8.06 8.00
CA ALA A 102 9.93 7.59 6.70
C ALA A 102 11.19 8.32 6.21
N LYS A 103 11.25 9.64 6.37
CA LYS A 103 12.39 10.44 5.90
C LYS A 103 13.73 10.02 6.52
N PRO A 104 13.86 9.82 7.85
CA PRO A 104 15.11 9.34 8.43
C PRO A 104 15.51 7.94 7.97
N MET A 105 14.55 7.08 7.61
CA MET A 105 14.87 5.77 7.05
C MET A 105 15.47 5.90 5.65
N LEU A 106 14.90 6.77 4.80
CA LEU A 106 15.43 7.08 3.48
C LEU A 106 16.82 7.70 3.54
N GLU A 107 17.08 8.59 4.50
CA GLU A 107 18.38 9.24 4.70
C GLU A 107 19.50 8.26 5.12
N LYS A 108 19.17 7.12 5.71
CA LYS A 108 20.12 6.04 5.97
C LYS A 108 20.62 5.34 4.71
N GLY A 109 19.93 5.54 3.60
CA GLY A 109 20.21 4.89 2.32
C GLY A 109 19.57 3.51 2.18
N GLY A 110 19.62 2.96 0.97
CA GLY A 110 18.93 1.73 0.61
C GLY A 110 17.48 1.97 0.20
N PHE A 111 16.66 0.95 0.39
CA PHE A 111 15.25 0.98 0.05
C PHE A 111 14.40 1.01 1.31
N VAL A 112 13.29 1.73 1.27
CA VAL A 112 12.22 1.62 2.27
C VAL A 112 11.02 1.00 1.59
N LEU A 113 10.60 -0.17 2.08
CA LEU A 113 9.42 -0.88 1.60
C LEU A 113 8.31 -0.73 2.62
N THR A 114 7.15 -0.30 2.17
CA THR A 114 5.95 -0.16 2.97
C THR A 114 4.74 -0.76 2.26
N GLN A 115 3.64 -0.92 2.98
CA GLN A 115 2.39 -1.38 2.40
C GLN A 115 1.71 -0.24 1.65
N GLY A 116 0.99 -0.59 0.61
CA GLY A 116 -0.06 0.24 0.06
C GLY A 116 -1.40 -0.04 0.73
N PHE A 117 -2.44 0.72 0.40
CA PHE A 117 -3.84 0.47 0.72
C PHE A 117 -4.24 0.69 2.19
N ILE A 118 -3.33 0.73 3.15
CA ILE A 118 -3.62 0.81 4.58
C ILE A 118 -3.13 2.09 5.24
N GLY A 119 -3.79 2.45 6.33
CA GLY A 119 -3.42 3.50 7.27
C GLY A 119 -3.91 3.17 8.67
N SER A 120 -3.90 4.14 9.59
CA SER A 120 -4.40 3.94 10.94
C SER A 120 -5.15 5.16 11.49
N THR A 121 -6.08 4.89 12.40
CA THR A 121 -6.76 5.90 13.20
C THR A 121 -5.84 6.44 14.31
N SER A 122 -6.30 7.47 15.03
CA SER A 122 -5.60 7.98 16.22
C SER A 122 -5.53 6.98 17.37
N GLU A 123 -6.36 5.97 17.36
CA GLU A 123 -6.44 4.90 18.35
C GLU A 123 -5.67 3.65 17.95
N ASN A 124 -4.91 3.75 16.84
CA ASN A 124 -4.11 2.68 16.23
C ASN A 124 -4.94 1.52 15.64
N PHE A 125 -6.21 1.74 15.30
CA PHE A 125 -6.96 0.78 14.51
C PHE A 125 -6.59 0.91 13.03
N THR A 126 -6.41 -0.22 12.38
CA THR A 126 -6.11 -0.24 10.94
C THR A 126 -7.31 0.23 10.13
N THR A 127 -7.05 1.03 9.11
CA THR A 127 -8.03 1.45 8.10
C THR A 127 -7.53 1.10 6.72
N THR A 128 -8.46 0.91 5.78
CA THR A 128 -8.12 0.79 4.36
C THR A 128 -8.49 2.06 3.60
N LEU A 129 -7.79 2.32 2.49
CA LEU A 129 -7.95 3.53 1.69
C LEU A 129 -8.94 3.37 0.52
N GLY A 130 -9.64 2.24 0.49
CA GLY A 130 -10.61 1.92 -0.54
C GLY A 130 -9.99 1.42 -1.84
N ARG A 131 -10.79 1.44 -2.89
CA ARG A 131 -10.41 0.91 -4.21
C ARG A 131 -9.14 1.58 -4.73
N GLU A 132 -8.21 0.75 -5.25
CA GLU A 132 -6.89 1.18 -5.76
C GLU A 132 -6.06 1.96 -4.73
N GLY A 133 -6.27 1.64 -3.45
CA GLY A 133 -5.62 2.30 -2.33
C GLY A 133 -4.09 2.21 -2.34
N SER A 134 -3.50 1.22 -3.02
CA SER A 134 -2.04 1.12 -3.17
C SER A 134 -1.45 2.24 -4.02
N ASP A 135 -2.11 2.59 -5.14
CA ASP A 135 -1.70 3.74 -5.96
C ASP A 135 -1.87 5.05 -5.18
N TYR A 136 -2.95 5.14 -4.42
CA TYR A 136 -3.21 6.31 -3.56
C TYR A 136 -2.16 6.42 -2.45
N SER A 137 -1.74 5.31 -1.84
CA SER A 137 -0.63 5.31 -0.88
C SER A 137 0.66 5.84 -1.50
N ALA A 138 0.98 5.42 -2.73
CA ALA A 138 2.16 5.92 -3.44
C ALA A 138 2.12 7.44 -3.63
N SER A 139 0.97 8.02 -3.99
CA SER A 139 0.82 9.47 -4.08
C SER A 139 0.89 10.17 -2.72
N ILE A 140 0.34 9.59 -1.66
CA ILE A 140 0.45 10.14 -0.29
C ILE A 140 1.92 10.26 0.12
N PHE A 141 2.70 9.17 -0.02
CA PHE A 141 4.12 9.18 0.30
C PHE A 141 4.91 10.15 -0.59
N SER A 142 4.62 10.16 -1.90
CA SER A 142 5.27 11.08 -2.84
C SER A 142 5.04 12.54 -2.49
N TYR A 143 3.81 12.91 -2.15
CA TYR A 143 3.47 14.26 -1.73
C TYR A 143 4.09 14.63 -0.38
N CYS A 144 3.99 13.74 0.61
CA CYS A 144 4.48 14.02 1.97
C CYS A 144 6.01 14.13 2.05
N LEU A 145 6.72 13.41 1.19
CA LEU A 145 8.19 13.36 1.15
C LEU A 145 8.80 14.25 0.07
N ASP A 146 7.98 14.98 -0.69
CA ASP A 146 8.42 15.83 -1.80
C ASP A 146 9.28 15.05 -2.81
N ALA A 147 8.74 13.91 -3.28
CA ALA A 147 9.44 13.01 -4.17
C ALA A 147 9.62 13.63 -5.57
N GLU A 148 10.78 13.42 -6.20
CA GLU A 148 11.08 13.89 -7.56
C GLU A 148 10.19 13.23 -8.62
N GLY A 149 9.65 12.03 -8.34
CA GLY A 149 8.78 11.30 -9.25
C GLY A 149 8.14 10.08 -8.58
N MET A 150 7.06 9.62 -9.19
CA MET A 150 6.34 8.43 -8.78
C MET A 150 6.19 7.49 -9.97
N PHE A 151 6.52 6.21 -9.79
CA PHE A 151 6.39 5.17 -10.79
C PHE A 151 5.36 4.15 -10.33
N ILE A 152 4.31 3.95 -11.12
CA ILE A 152 3.27 2.95 -10.85
C ILE A 152 3.46 1.80 -11.84
N TRP A 153 3.79 0.61 -11.33
CA TRP A 153 3.94 -0.60 -12.12
C TRP A 153 2.62 -1.37 -12.13
N LYS A 154 2.15 -1.67 -13.34
CA LYS A 154 0.90 -2.41 -13.57
C LYS A 154 1.13 -3.53 -14.58
N ASP A 155 0.23 -4.49 -14.59
CA ASP A 155 0.17 -5.62 -15.53
C ASP A 155 -0.43 -5.23 -16.91
N VAL A 156 -0.53 -3.93 -17.17
CA VAL A 156 -1.02 -3.36 -18.43
C VAL A 156 0.04 -2.46 -19.07
N PRO A 157 0.02 -2.28 -20.40
CA PRO A 157 1.07 -1.53 -21.12
C PRO A 157 1.08 -0.03 -20.79
N GLY A 158 0.07 0.48 -20.11
CA GLY A 158 -0.11 1.89 -19.77
C GLY A 158 -1.50 2.39 -20.13
N VAL A 159 -1.64 3.71 -20.21
CA VAL A 159 -2.90 4.34 -20.62
C VAL A 159 -3.07 4.24 -22.13
N LEU A 160 -4.22 3.73 -22.55
CA LEU A 160 -4.59 3.57 -23.95
C LEU A 160 -5.68 4.58 -24.32
N ASN A 161 -5.78 4.94 -25.59
CA ASN A 161 -6.81 5.86 -26.08
C ASN A 161 -8.22 5.26 -26.13
N ALA A 162 -8.34 3.93 -26.02
CA ALA A 162 -9.60 3.20 -25.95
C ALA A 162 -9.43 1.86 -25.23
N ASP A 163 -10.54 1.23 -24.85
CA ASP A 163 -10.53 -0.11 -24.26
C ASP A 163 -10.16 -1.17 -25.30
N PRO A 164 -9.05 -1.91 -25.14
CA PRO A 164 -8.60 -2.92 -26.12
C PRO A 164 -9.55 -4.12 -26.23
N ARG A 165 -10.47 -4.30 -25.28
CA ARG A 165 -11.52 -5.32 -25.37
C ARG A 165 -12.64 -4.96 -26.33
N LEU A 166 -12.78 -3.67 -26.63
CA LEU A 166 -13.83 -3.13 -27.51
C LEU A 166 -13.29 -2.66 -28.87
N PHE A 167 -12.00 -2.31 -28.94
CA PHE A 167 -11.36 -1.74 -30.12
C PHE A 167 -10.07 -2.47 -30.45
N GLU A 168 -9.92 -2.93 -31.69
CA GLU A 168 -8.74 -3.70 -32.12
C GLU A 168 -7.47 -2.83 -32.34
N ASN A 169 -7.64 -1.56 -32.70
CA ASN A 169 -6.54 -0.65 -33.02
C ASN A 169 -6.39 0.44 -31.93
N VAL A 170 -5.93 0.05 -30.76
CA VAL A 170 -5.68 1.01 -29.67
C VAL A 170 -4.24 1.52 -29.69
N ILE A 171 -4.05 2.76 -29.28
CA ILE A 171 -2.75 3.43 -29.22
C ILE A 171 -2.43 3.74 -27.77
N LYS A 172 -1.20 3.38 -27.35
CA LYS A 172 -0.67 3.78 -26.05
C LYS A 172 -0.37 5.28 -26.05
N LEU A 173 -0.79 5.96 -25.01
CA LEU A 173 -0.52 7.37 -24.80
C LEU A 173 0.78 7.52 -24.01
N ASP A 174 1.83 8.05 -24.65
CA ASP A 174 3.15 8.20 -24.01
C ASP A 174 3.20 9.34 -23.01
N ARG A 175 2.32 10.33 -23.15
CA ARG A 175 2.22 11.50 -22.26
C ARG A 175 0.78 11.94 -22.12
N LEU A 176 0.41 12.30 -20.90
CA LEU A 176 -0.87 12.91 -20.53
C LEU A 176 -0.59 14.03 -19.54
N SER A 177 -1.32 15.10 -19.62
CA SER A 177 -1.40 16.06 -18.53
C SER A 177 -2.22 15.46 -17.36
N TYR A 178 -2.01 15.94 -16.16
CA TYR A 178 -2.84 15.53 -14.99
C TYR A 178 -4.34 15.76 -15.25
N ARG A 179 -4.68 16.85 -15.94
CA ARG A 179 -6.08 17.16 -16.25
C ARG A 179 -6.70 16.12 -17.21
N GLU A 180 -6.00 15.76 -18.28
CA GLU A 180 -6.44 14.71 -19.19
C GLU A 180 -6.57 13.36 -18.47
N ALA A 181 -5.60 13.00 -17.63
CA ALA A 181 -5.65 11.77 -16.87
C ALA A 181 -6.85 11.73 -15.91
N ILE A 182 -7.16 12.84 -15.22
CA ILE A 182 -8.34 12.96 -14.33
C ILE A 182 -9.63 12.79 -15.14
N GLU A 183 -9.75 13.47 -16.30
CA GLU A 183 -10.93 13.36 -17.15
C GLU A 183 -11.11 11.94 -17.68
N MET A 184 -10.03 11.31 -18.18
CA MET A 184 -10.08 9.93 -18.66
C MET A 184 -10.50 8.94 -17.56
N THR A 185 -9.97 9.09 -16.34
CA THR A 185 -10.34 8.22 -15.22
C THR A 185 -11.79 8.43 -14.78
N TYR A 186 -12.28 9.66 -14.83
CA TYR A 186 -13.68 9.98 -14.54
C TYR A 186 -14.64 9.31 -15.55
N TYR A 187 -14.25 9.23 -16.82
CA TYR A 187 -15.04 8.60 -17.88
C TYR A 187 -14.77 7.10 -18.09
N GLY A 188 -14.08 6.46 -17.15
CA GLY A 188 -13.99 4.99 -17.09
C GLY A 188 -12.63 4.39 -17.43
N ALA A 189 -11.59 5.18 -17.66
CA ALA A 189 -10.24 4.62 -17.76
C ALA A 189 -9.81 4.06 -16.39
N SER A 190 -9.63 2.75 -16.32
CA SER A 190 -9.40 2.02 -15.06
C SER A 190 -7.91 1.86 -14.69
N VAL A 191 -7.00 2.59 -15.33
CA VAL A 191 -5.55 2.41 -15.13
C VAL A 191 -5.07 3.05 -13.82
N ILE A 192 -5.61 4.21 -13.45
CA ILE A 192 -5.28 4.95 -12.22
C ILE A 192 -6.57 5.50 -11.60
N HIS A 193 -6.69 5.46 -10.29
CA HIS A 193 -7.87 6.02 -9.62
C HIS A 193 -7.77 7.56 -9.51
N PRO A 194 -8.90 8.31 -9.62
CA PRO A 194 -8.89 9.77 -9.51
C PRO A 194 -8.28 10.32 -8.21
N LYS A 195 -8.40 9.60 -7.09
CA LYS A 195 -7.79 9.99 -5.81
C LYS A 195 -6.25 10.05 -5.87
N THR A 196 -5.65 9.24 -6.76
CA THR A 196 -4.19 9.16 -6.93
C THR A 196 -3.60 10.39 -7.63
N ILE A 197 -4.43 11.09 -8.42
CA ILE A 197 -3.98 12.19 -9.29
C ILE A 197 -4.33 13.57 -8.69
N LYS A 198 -5.26 13.63 -7.74
CA LYS A 198 -5.67 14.86 -7.06
C LYS A 198 -4.69 15.27 -5.98
#